data_0a87486a253d1ee9e3abe4419e26b6ac
#
_entry.id   0a87486a253d1ee9e3abe4419e26b6ac
#
_cell.length_a   1.000
_cell.length_b   1.000
_cell.length_c   1.000
_cell.angle_alpha   90.00
_cell.angle_beta   90.00
_cell.angle_gamma   90.00
#
_symmetry.space_group_name_H-M   'P 1'
#
loop_
_entity.id
_entity.type
_entity.pdbx_description
1 polymer ?
#
loop_
_entity_poly.entity_id
_entity_poly.type
_entity_poly.pdbx_seq_one_letter_code
_entity_poly.pdbx_strand_id
1 'polypeptide(L)'
;EALLTSYNIPLWALILISILALTTAVNFLINLQGSSKPEHFTYKEDFIYGAKWRWKWSRNEISNIQCYCPKCDSLLVYDDSSCHTRYTDVTKTDFICQNCESQLVTSIHGGNKNYAINAVKREIERRIRTNEYKINLHKS
;
A
#
# COMPACT_ATOMS: atom_id res chain seq x y z
N GLU A 1 17.94 -56.26 22.46
CA GLU A 1 19.27 -56.47 21.82
C GLU A 1 19.10 -56.92 20.37
N ALA A 2 18.66 -56.11 19.48
CA ALA A 2 18.72 -56.38 18.04
C ALA A 2 18.37 -55.10 17.24
N LEU A 3 19.21 -54.10 17.20
CA LEU A 3 19.07 -52.98 16.24
C LEU A 3 20.43 -52.33 15.95
N LEU A 4 21.49 -53.14 15.82
CA LEU A 4 22.73 -52.67 15.24
C LEU A 4 23.11 -53.59 14.04
N THR A 5 22.20 -53.62 13.07
CA THR A 5 22.62 -53.97 11.72
C THR A 5 23.44 -52.80 11.21
N SER A 6 24.75 -52.97 11.11
CA SER A 6 25.66 -52.01 10.51
C SER A 6 25.29 -51.88 9.02
N TYR A 7 24.43 -50.89 8.73
CA TYR A 7 24.18 -50.47 7.36
C TYR A 7 25.46 -49.83 6.85
N ASN A 8 26.12 -50.53 5.94
CA ASN A 8 27.31 -50.02 5.27
C ASN A 8 26.91 -48.94 4.26
N ILE A 9 26.51 -47.76 4.79
CA ILE A 9 26.10 -46.62 3.99
C ILE A 9 27.35 -46.05 3.32
N PRO A 10 27.43 -45.98 2.00
CA PRO A 10 28.59 -45.45 1.31
C PRO A 10 28.75 -43.94 1.66
N LEU A 11 30.01 -43.54 1.82
CA LEU A 11 30.35 -42.16 2.26
C LEU A 11 29.68 -41.07 1.40
N TRP A 12 29.55 -41.28 0.09
CA TRP A 12 28.88 -40.32 -0.79
C TRP A 12 27.38 -40.15 -0.46
N ALA A 13 26.70 -41.19 0.02
CA ALA A 13 25.28 -41.07 0.42
C ALA A 13 25.12 -40.22 1.68
N LEU A 14 26.04 -40.31 2.65
CA LEU A 14 26.06 -39.47 3.83
C LEU A 14 26.26 -37.99 3.45
N ILE A 15 27.14 -37.71 2.49
CA ILE A 15 27.40 -36.34 2.01
C ILE A 15 26.13 -35.79 1.34
N LEU A 16 25.44 -36.53 0.50
CA LEU A 16 24.21 -36.11 -0.15
C LEU A 16 23.10 -35.82 0.86
N ILE A 17 22.91 -36.67 1.86
CA ILE A 17 21.91 -36.47 2.93
C ILE A 17 22.25 -35.22 3.73
N SER A 18 23.53 -34.97 4.04
CA SER A 18 23.96 -33.79 4.76
C SER A 18 23.70 -32.50 3.98
N ILE A 19 23.96 -32.49 2.68
CA ILE A 19 23.68 -31.34 1.80
C ILE A 19 22.17 -31.08 1.74
N LEU A 20 21.36 -32.14 1.58
CA LEU A 20 19.91 -32.02 1.52
C LEU A 20 19.33 -31.50 2.85
N ALA A 21 19.82 -32.01 4.00
CA ALA A 21 19.42 -31.56 5.30
C ALA A 21 19.80 -30.07 5.55
N LEU A 22 20.98 -29.67 5.08
CA LEU A 22 21.44 -28.28 5.22
C LEU A 22 20.59 -27.31 4.39
N THR A 23 20.27 -27.68 3.13
CA THR A 23 19.44 -26.86 2.25
C THR A 23 18.01 -26.73 2.77
N THR A 24 17.43 -27.81 3.29
CA THR A 24 16.08 -27.75 3.92
C THR A 24 16.08 -26.91 5.19
N ALA A 25 17.10 -27.02 6.04
CA ALA A 25 17.23 -26.21 7.24
C ALA A 25 17.38 -24.72 6.93
N VAL A 26 18.20 -24.36 5.93
CA VAL A 26 18.37 -22.97 5.49
C VAL A 26 17.06 -22.42 4.93
N ASN A 27 16.37 -23.16 4.07
CA ASN A 27 15.06 -22.74 3.53
C ASN A 27 14.01 -22.57 4.65
N PHE A 28 14.02 -23.45 5.64
CA PHE A 28 13.13 -23.35 6.80
C PHE A 28 13.43 -22.10 7.63
N LEU A 29 14.71 -21.80 7.90
CA LEU A 29 15.11 -20.57 8.62
C LEU A 29 14.72 -19.30 7.84
N ILE A 30 14.89 -19.27 6.52
CA ILE A 30 14.48 -18.14 5.68
C ILE A 30 12.96 -17.97 5.75
N ASN A 31 12.18 -19.05 5.76
CA ASN A 31 10.73 -18.98 5.89
C ASN A 31 10.27 -18.59 7.31
N LEU A 32 11.02 -18.94 8.36
CA LEU A 32 10.76 -18.51 9.73
C LEU A 32 11.11 -17.04 9.97
N GLN A 33 12.08 -16.49 9.24
CA GLN A 33 12.32 -15.06 9.17
C GLN A 33 11.21 -14.39 8.34
N GLY A 34 9.95 -14.81 8.59
CA GLY A 34 8.78 -14.31 7.91
C GLY A 34 8.96 -12.83 7.64
N SER A 35 8.85 -12.45 6.38
CA SER A 35 8.93 -11.06 5.94
C SER A 35 7.91 -10.28 6.76
N SER A 36 8.35 -9.71 7.88
CA SER A 36 7.56 -8.77 8.64
C SER A 36 7.26 -7.63 7.68
N LYS A 37 6.02 -7.59 7.21
CA LYS A 37 5.59 -6.51 6.31
C LYS A 37 5.97 -5.20 6.97
N PRO A 38 6.64 -4.29 6.26
CA PRO A 38 6.99 -3.00 6.82
C PRO A 38 5.79 -2.35 7.49
N GLU A 39 5.98 -1.73 8.65
CA GLU A 39 4.91 -1.12 9.46
C GLU A 39 4.00 -0.19 8.65
N HIS A 40 4.55 0.51 7.66
CA HIS A 40 3.77 1.42 6.81
C HIS A 40 2.70 0.72 5.94
N PHE A 41 2.68 -0.60 5.81
CA PHE A 41 1.58 -1.31 5.14
C PHE A 41 0.27 -1.32 5.92
N THR A 42 0.30 -0.98 7.19
CA THR A 42 -0.91 -0.75 7.99
C THR A 42 -1.54 0.61 7.69
N TYR A 43 -0.76 1.55 7.14
CA TYR A 43 -1.21 2.88 6.72
C TYR A 43 -1.96 2.78 5.40
N LYS A 44 -3.28 2.81 5.45
CA LYS A 44 -4.19 2.60 4.31
C LYS A 44 -5.20 3.72 4.10
N GLU A 45 -5.30 4.63 5.06
CA GLU A 45 -6.17 5.79 4.96
C GLU A 45 -5.56 7.00 5.67
N ASP A 46 -5.88 8.19 5.18
CA ASP A 46 -5.52 9.44 5.83
C ASP A 46 -6.36 10.61 5.30
N PHE A 47 -6.28 11.74 6.00
CA PHE A 47 -6.89 12.99 5.63
C PHE A 47 -5.87 13.88 4.91
N ILE A 48 -6.05 14.08 3.60
CA ILE A 48 -5.11 14.80 2.74
C ILE A 48 -5.90 15.80 1.89
N TYR A 49 -5.42 17.03 1.76
CA TYR A 49 -6.05 18.10 0.97
C TYR A 49 -7.55 18.30 1.27
N GLY A 50 -7.95 18.16 2.54
CA GLY A 50 -9.34 18.40 2.96
C GLY A 50 -10.33 17.25 2.69
N ALA A 51 -9.88 16.10 2.25
CA ALA A 51 -10.70 14.92 2.04
C ALA A 51 -10.07 13.66 2.62
N LYS A 52 -10.88 12.63 2.83
CA LYS A 52 -10.45 11.34 3.32
C LYS A 52 -10.04 10.45 2.13
N TRP A 53 -8.82 9.96 2.16
CA TRP A 53 -8.28 9.10 1.12
C TRP A 53 -8.00 7.71 1.66
N ARG A 54 -8.32 6.69 0.85
CA ARG A 54 -8.01 5.29 1.12
C ARG A 54 -7.27 4.68 -0.06
N TRP A 55 -6.35 3.77 0.22
CA TRP A 55 -5.55 3.09 -0.79
C TRP A 55 -5.25 1.65 -0.38
N LYS A 56 -4.73 0.91 -1.33
CA LYS A 56 -4.25 -0.47 -1.13
C LYS A 56 -2.76 -0.55 -1.40
N TRP A 57 -2.11 -1.46 -0.72
CA TRP A 57 -0.74 -1.84 -1.00
C TRP A 57 -0.72 -3.03 -1.95
N SER A 58 0.00 -2.92 -3.07
CA SER A 58 0.22 -3.99 -4.03
C SER A 58 1.69 -4.02 -4.40
N ARG A 59 2.39 -5.13 -4.13
CA ARG A 59 3.82 -5.30 -4.44
C ARG A 59 4.70 -4.14 -3.96
N ASN A 60 4.48 -3.68 -2.73
CA ASN A 60 5.17 -2.52 -2.13
C ASN A 60 4.83 -1.15 -2.74
N GLU A 61 3.84 -1.08 -3.63
CA GLU A 61 3.38 0.17 -4.23
C GLU A 61 1.98 0.55 -3.76
N ILE A 62 1.74 1.86 -3.70
CA ILE A 62 0.42 2.42 -3.41
C ILE A 62 -0.44 2.30 -4.67
N SER A 63 -1.59 1.65 -4.54
CA SER A 63 -2.54 1.41 -5.63
C SER A 63 -3.97 1.70 -5.18
N ASN A 64 -4.88 1.85 -6.15
CA ASN A 64 -6.30 2.04 -5.92
C ASN A 64 -6.60 3.16 -4.92
N ILE A 65 -6.03 4.35 -5.14
CA ILE A 65 -6.28 5.54 -4.33
C ILE A 65 -7.68 6.04 -4.63
N GLN A 66 -8.52 6.14 -3.61
CA GLN A 66 -9.91 6.58 -3.69
C GLN A 66 -10.20 7.68 -2.67
N CYS A 67 -11.06 8.63 -3.05
CA CYS A 67 -11.44 9.76 -2.23
C CYS A 67 -12.81 9.55 -1.59
N TYR A 68 -12.93 9.81 -0.30
CA TYR A 68 -14.16 9.63 0.47
C TYR A 68 -14.58 10.91 1.16
N CYS A 69 -15.89 11.07 1.32
CA CYS A 69 -16.46 12.18 2.06
C CYS A 69 -16.15 12.05 3.56
N PRO A 70 -15.58 13.08 4.19
CA PRO A 70 -15.31 13.06 5.64
C PRO A 70 -16.56 13.04 6.51
N LYS A 71 -17.72 13.46 5.97
CA LYS A 71 -19.00 13.50 6.70
C LYS A 71 -19.78 12.19 6.67
N CYS A 72 -19.96 11.62 5.47
CA CYS A 72 -20.82 10.45 5.27
C CYS A 72 -20.09 9.20 4.80
N ASP A 73 -18.77 9.26 4.62
CA ASP A 73 -17.90 8.17 4.19
C ASP A 73 -18.26 7.59 2.79
N SER A 74 -19.05 8.31 2.00
CA SER A 74 -19.39 7.92 0.63
C SER A 74 -18.20 8.17 -0.30
N LEU A 75 -18.04 7.32 -1.30
CA LEU A 75 -17.06 7.53 -2.37
C LEU A 75 -17.41 8.80 -3.14
N LEU A 76 -16.43 9.70 -3.31
CA LEU A 76 -16.63 10.94 -4.03
C LEU A 76 -16.56 10.73 -5.55
N VAL A 77 -17.38 11.45 -6.27
CA VAL A 77 -17.25 11.62 -7.72
C VAL A 77 -16.29 12.76 -8.00
N TYR A 78 -15.66 12.74 -9.16
CA TYR A 78 -14.75 13.80 -9.57
C TYR A 78 -15.28 14.53 -10.80
N ASP A 79 -14.94 15.81 -10.91
CA ASP A 79 -15.13 16.65 -12.07
C ASP A 79 -13.81 17.32 -12.45
N ASP A 80 -13.27 16.96 -13.59
CA ASP A 80 -12.07 17.54 -14.18
C ASP A 80 -12.34 18.23 -15.53
N SER A 81 -13.58 18.63 -15.76
CA SER A 81 -14.02 19.29 -17.00
C SER A 81 -13.23 20.53 -17.35
N SER A 82 -12.73 21.27 -16.34
CA SER A 82 -11.83 22.41 -16.54
C SER A 82 -10.53 22.07 -17.26
N CYS A 83 -10.10 20.81 -17.20
CA CYS A 83 -8.88 20.35 -17.89
C CYS A 83 -9.10 20.07 -19.38
N HIS A 84 -10.33 19.98 -19.81
CA HIS A 84 -10.74 19.63 -21.17
C HIS A 84 -11.26 20.83 -21.99
N THR A 85 -11.29 22.02 -21.39
CA THR A 85 -11.72 23.24 -22.06
C THR A 85 -10.58 24.22 -22.25
N ARG A 86 -10.57 24.92 -23.41
CA ARG A 86 -9.54 25.93 -23.73
C ARG A 86 -9.81 27.30 -23.13
N TYR A 87 -10.95 27.47 -22.45
CA TYR A 87 -11.44 28.77 -21.99
C TYR A 87 -11.28 29.00 -20.48
N THR A 88 -10.59 28.07 -19.78
CA THR A 88 -10.34 28.20 -18.35
C THR A 88 -8.86 28.42 -18.08
N ASP A 89 -8.56 29.47 -17.32
CA ASP A 89 -7.17 29.78 -16.89
C ASP A 89 -6.68 28.87 -15.78
N VAL A 90 -7.58 28.11 -15.14
CA VAL A 90 -7.28 27.26 -13.99
C VAL A 90 -7.74 25.83 -14.26
N THR A 91 -6.80 24.92 -14.36
CA THR A 91 -7.06 23.48 -14.39
C THR A 91 -7.16 22.92 -12.98
N LYS A 92 -8.23 22.19 -12.69
CA LYS A 92 -8.46 21.56 -11.38
C LYS A 92 -9.29 20.31 -11.50
N THR A 93 -9.23 19.46 -10.49
CA THR A 93 -10.15 18.35 -10.29
C THR A 93 -10.93 18.59 -9.01
N ASP A 94 -12.23 18.68 -9.11
CA ASP A 94 -13.15 18.81 -8.00
C ASP A 94 -13.64 17.44 -7.54
N PHE A 95 -13.69 17.20 -6.23
CA PHE A 95 -14.24 15.99 -5.63
C PHE A 95 -15.54 16.33 -4.91
N ILE A 96 -16.62 15.71 -5.34
CA ILE A 96 -18.00 16.08 -4.98
C ILE A 96 -18.68 14.90 -4.29
N CYS A 97 -19.35 15.17 -3.17
CA CYS A 97 -20.16 14.19 -2.48
C CYS A 97 -21.61 14.25 -2.96
N GLN A 98 -22.05 13.26 -3.71
CA GLN A 98 -23.44 13.18 -4.16
C GLN A 98 -24.43 12.92 -3.02
N ASN A 99 -23.99 12.20 -1.97
CA ASN A 99 -24.84 11.88 -0.82
C ASN A 99 -25.07 13.08 0.13
N CYS A 100 -24.17 14.08 0.10
CA CYS A 100 -24.30 15.33 0.86
C CYS A 100 -24.75 16.48 -0.05
N GLU A 101 -25.84 16.33 -0.78
CA GLU A 101 -26.45 17.36 -1.63
C GLU A 101 -25.48 17.94 -2.70
N SER A 102 -24.67 17.08 -3.30
CA SER A 102 -23.64 17.45 -4.30
C SER A 102 -22.63 18.50 -3.77
N GLN A 103 -22.30 18.41 -2.48
CA GLN A 103 -21.36 19.31 -1.86
C GLN A 103 -19.93 19.08 -2.38
N LEU A 104 -19.27 20.16 -2.79
CA LEU A 104 -17.84 20.15 -3.06
C LEU A 104 -17.07 19.87 -1.77
N VAL A 105 -16.29 18.82 -1.76
CA VAL A 105 -15.47 18.41 -0.59
C VAL A 105 -14.06 18.98 -0.69
N THR A 106 -13.42 18.83 -1.85
CA THR A 106 -12.08 19.37 -2.09
C THR A 106 -11.83 19.58 -3.58
N SER A 107 -10.89 20.48 -3.87
CA SER A 107 -10.39 20.74 -5.22
C SER A 107 -8.87 20.61 -5.24
N ILE A 108 -8.33 19.87 -6.19
CA ILE A 108 -6.89 19.75 -6.41
C ILE A 108 -6.56 20.48 -7.72
N HIS A 109 -5.80 21.57 -7.61
CA HIS A 109 -5.40 22.39 -8.73
C HIS A 109 -4.16 21.82 -9.44
N GLY A 110 -4.04 22.12 -10.73
CA GLY A 110 -2.87 21.82 -11.55
C GLY A 110 -3.05 20.72 -12.59
N GLY A 111 -4.23 20.09 -12.68
CA GLY A 111 -4.47 19.10 -13.71
C GLY A 111 -5.74 18.27 -13.51
N ASN A 112 -5.83 17.22 -14.31
CA ASN A 112 -6.96 16.30 -14.33
C ASN A 112 -6.93 15.30 -13.14
N LYS A 113 -7.87 14.37 -13.11
CA LYS A 113 -7.97 13.32 -12.09
C LYS A 113 -6.65 12.58 -11.85
N ASN A 114 -5.94 12.20 -12.92
CA ASN A 114 -4.68 11.47 -12.77
C ASN A 114 -3.61 12.32 -12.10
N TYR A 115 -3.55 13.61 -12.41
CA TYR A 115 -2.69 14.54 -11.72
C TYR A 115 -3.03 14.63 -10.23
N ALA A 116 -4.32 14.75 -9.90
CA ALA A 116 -4.80 14.80 -8.51
C ALA A 116 -4.43 13.53 -7.73
N ILE A 117 -4.68 12.35 -8.28
CA ILE A 117 -4.31 11.06 -7.69
C ILE A 117 -2.79 10.97 -7.45
N ASN A 118 -1.98 11.39 -8.42
CA ASN A 118 -0.53 11.40 -8.28
C ASN A 118 -0.05 12.41 -7.23
N ALA A 119 -0.72 13.54 -7.07
CA ALA A 119 -0.42 14.51 -6.01
C ALA A 119 -0.66 13.89 -4.63
N VAL A 120 -1.79 13.20 -4.44
CA VAL A 120 -2.09 12.47 -3.21
C VAL A 120 -1.08 11.35 -2.97
N LYS A 121 -0.73 10.57 -3.99
CA LYS A 121 0.28 9.51 -3.88
C LYS A 121 1.61 10.06 -3.38
N ARG A 122 2.11 11.15 -3.97
CA ARG A 122 3.35 11.81 -3.54
C ARG A 122 3.28 12.28 -2.07
N GLU A 123 2.12 12.78 -1.63
CA GLU A 123 1.94 13.21 -0.25
C GLU A 123 1.94 12.01 0.72
N ILE A 124 1.32 10.89 0.36
CA ILE A 124 1.38 9.64 1.15
C ILE A 124 2.84 9.17 1.27
N GLU A 125 3.56 9.11 0.16
CA GLU A 125 4.98 8.71 0.12
C GLU A 125 5.86 9.66 0.97
N ARG A 126 5.58 10.97 0.94
CA ARG A 126 6.24 11.95 1.80
C ARG A 126 6.01 11.65 3.28
N ARG A 127 4.74 11.44 3.69
CA ARG A 127 4.39 11.13 5.08
C ARG A 127 5.03 9.84 5.57
N ILE A 128 5.15 8.85 4.71
CA ILE A 128 5.86 7.60 5.05
C ILE A 128 7.35 7.87 5.26
N ARG A 129 8.00 8.60 4.37
CA ARG A 129 9.43 8.93 4.45
C ARG A 129 9.76 9.78 5.69
N THR A 130 8.87 10.67 6.09
CA THR A 130 9.03 11.55 7.27
C THR A 130 8.50 10.93 8.57
N ASN A 131 7.95 9.71 8.52
CA ASN A 131 7.26 9.04 9.63
C ASN A 131 6.04 9.78 10.19
N GLU A 132 5.51 10.78 9.49
CA GLU A 132 4.29 11.51 9.90
C GLU A 132 3.06 10.61 9.97
N TYR A 133 3.00 9.55 9.15
CA TYR A 133 1.91 8.58 9.16
C TYR A 133 1.68 7.92 10.52
N LYS A 134 2.72 7.80 11.36
CA LYS A 134 2.62 7.21 12.71
C LYS A 134 1.75 8.03 13.64
N ILE A 135 1.74 9.34 13.48
CA ILE A 135 0.92 10.25 14.29
C ILE A 135 -0.57 9.98 14.02
N ASN A 136 -0.93 9.66 12.78
CA ASN A 136 -2.31 9.43 12.37
C ASN A 136 -2.81 8.02 12.74
N LEU A 137 -1.93 7.02 12.76
CA LEU A 137 -2.27 5.66 13.22
C LEU A 137 -2.66 5.62 14.72
N HIS A 138 -2.16 6.55 15.53
CA HIS A 138 -2.47 6.63 16.97
C HIS A 138 -3.74 7.47 17.28
N LYS A 139 -4.37 8.09 16.26
CA LYS A 139 -5.57 8.92 16.43
C LYS A 139 -6.87 8.24 16.01
N SER A 140 -6.81 7.04 15.43
CA SER A 140 -8.01 6.27 14.99
C SER A 140 -8.46 5.24 16.02
#